data_37aa88642386cdd2cf58282836bde94c
#
_entry.id   37aa88642386cdd2cf58282836bde94c
#
_cell.length_a   1.000
_cell.length_b   1.000
_cell.length_c   1.000
_cell.angle_alpha   90.00
_cell.angle_beta   90.00
_cell.angle_gamma   90.00
#
_symmetry.space_group_name_H-M   'P 1'
#
loop_
_entity.id
_entity.type
_entity.pdbx_description
1 polymer ?
#
loop_
_entity_poly.entity_id
_entity_poly.type
_entity_poly.pdbx_seq_one_letter_code
_entity_poly.pdbx_strand_id
1 'polypeptide(L)'
;MNRLIVSTCLGLAFLGLHLDSHAGRYALMPDQVIDGVQETAQVDVAVLVEDARIASLVAKSDIPAGYERIDLQGMTLMPGMINAHEHPLLYDDNYQTAHLTASSAYKALLGLAVMQRWLAHGWTTIRVMGDGDVFYGNQDLQRVFSEGVFVGPRITGAAHYISITGGGGDINYGSPEQTLIADGLIADGPIEIRKAIRTEIKYGSDWIKLLVTGAFHSVGDDPRNVAFSPDELAEAVAEAARHNVPVAAHAHATEGI
;
A
#
# COMPACT_ATOMS: atom_id res chain seq x y z
N MET A 1 -9.22 -57.06 35.93
CA MET A 1 -9.95 -55.80 36.16
C MET A 1 -9.57 -54.85 35.05
N ASN A 2 -10.36 -54.90 33.95
CA ASN A 2 -10.17 -54.06 32.77
C ASN A 2 -10.88 -52.71 32.97
N ARG A 3 -10.17 -51.62 32.89
CA ARG A 3 -10.77 -50.27 32.79
C ARG A 3 -10.72 -49.82 31.33
N LEU A 4 -11.88 -49.81 30.72
CA LEU A 4 -12.10 -49.15 29.40
C LEU A 4 -11.99 -47.64 29.59
N ILE A 5 -11.07 -47.03 28.87
CA ILE A 5 -11.03 -45.57 28.71
C ILE A 5 -11.79 -45.24 27.43
N VAL A 6 -12.97 -44.67 27.59
CA VAL A 6 -13.76 -44.10 26.48
C VAL A 6 -13.22 -42.69 26.24
N SER A 7 -12.52 -42.49 25.11
CA SER A 7 -12.04 -41.20 24.64
C SER A 7 -13.17 -40.52 23.87
N THR A 8 -13.79 -39.49 24.46
CA THR A 8 -14.83 -38.70 23.82
C THR A 8 -14.11 -37.61 22.98
N CYS A 9 -14.04 -37.83 21.66
CA CYS A 9 -13.64 -36.76 20.74
C CYS A 9 -14.74 -35.70 20.66
N LEU A 10 -14.52 -34.59 21.30
CA LEU A 10 -15.32 -33.37 21.09
C LEU A 10 -14.89 -32.77 19.74
N GLY A 11 -15.71 -32.94 18.71
CA GLY A 11 -15.55 -32.24 17.44
C GLY A 11 -15.87 -30.77 17.63
N LEU A 12 -14.85 -29.93 17.66
CA LEU A 12 -15.02 -28.49 17.46
C LEU A 12 -15.44 -28.24 16.00
N ALA A 13 -16.72 -28.00 15.80
CA ALA A 13 -17.20 -27.40 14.55
C ALA A 13 -16.62 -26.02 14.45
N PHE A 14 -15.63 -25.84 13.56
CA PHE A 14 -15.23 -24.52 13.09
C PHE A 14 -16.43 -23.94 12.33
N LEU A 15 -17.24 -23.10 13.00
CA LEU A 15 -18.11 -22.17 12.28
C LEU A 15 -17.17 -21.23 11.52
N GLY A 16 -16.97 -21.50 10.23
CA GLY A 16 -16.43 -20.53 9.30
C GLY A 16 -17.36 -19.33 9.31
N LEU A 17 -16.91 -18.23 9.90
CA LEU A 17 -17.49 -16.93 9.65
C LEU A 17 -17.27 -16.63 8.17
N HIS A 18 -18.14 -17.17 7.30
CA HIS A 18 -18.35 -16.55 6.01
C HIS A 18 -18.89 -15.15 6.33
N LEU A 19 -18.06 -14.13 6.16
CA LEU A 19 -18.55 -12.79 5.95
C LEU A 19 -19.35 -12.87 4.65
N ASP A 20 -20.65 -13.17 4.78
CA ASP A 20 -21.57 -12.97 3.67
C ASP A 20 -21.40 -11.52 3.26
N SER A 21 -20.83 -11.30 2.08
CA SER A 21 -20.95 -10.02 1.42
C SER A 21 -22.45 -9.80 1.31
N HIS A 22 -22.99 -8.92 2.12
CA HIS A 22 -24.41 -8.60 2.05
C HIS A 22 -24.67 -8.09 0.65
N ALA A 23 -25.22 -8.96 -0.20
CA ALA A 23 -25.82 -8.59 -1.47
C ALA A 23 -27.03 -7.72 -1.12
N GLY A 24 -26.79 -6.45 -0.84
CA GLY A 24 -27.79 -5.48 -0.38
C GLY A 24 -27.95 -4.40 -1.43
N ARG A 25 -29.17 -3.89 -1.51
CA ARG A 25 -29.48 -2.69 -2.28
C ARG A 25 -29.61 -1.52 -1.33
N TYR A 26 -28.69 -0.57 -1.44
CA TYR A 26 -28.65 0.62 -0.59
C TYR A 26 -28.82 1.89 -1.41
N ALA A 27 -29.63 2.83 -0.89
CA ALA A 27 -29.73 4.18 -1.41
C ALA A 27 -29.11 5.13 -0.40
N LEU A 28 -27.92 5.64 -0.69
CA LEU A 28 -27.21 6.61 0.14
C LEU A 28 -27.75 8.00 -0.17
N MET A 29 -28.28 8.71 0.84
CA MET A 29 -28.97 9.99 0.67
C MET A 29 -28.22 11.12 1.39
N PRO A 30 -27.09 11.60 0.85
CA PRO A 30 -26.35 12.72 1.41
C PRO A 30 -27.00 14.07 1.02
N ASP A 31 -26.55 15.17 1.63
CA ASP A 31 -26.93 16.51 1.18
C ASP A 31 -26.32 16.85 -0.17
N GLN A 32 -25.10 16.39 -0.41
CA GLN A 32 -24.36 16.64 -1.64
C GLN A 32 -23.57 15.40 -2.09
N VAL A 33 -23.40 15.26 -3.40
CA VAL A 33 -22.55 14.23 -4.02
C VAL A 33 -21.50 14.91 -4.88
N ILE A 34 -20.22 14.58 -4.64
CA ILE A 34 -19.10 14.88 -5.52
C ILE A 34 -18.76 13.59 -6.25
N ASP A 35 -18.98 13.52 -7.56
CA ASP A 35 -18.76 12.30 -8.34
C ASP A 35 -17.37 12.23 -9.00
N GLY A 36 -16.58 13.31 -8.92
CA GLY A 36 -15.27 13.42 -9.53
C GLY A 36 -15.30 13.67 -11.06
N VAL A 37 -16.49 13.85 -11.64
CA VAL A 37 -16.69 14.10 -13.08
C VAL A 37 -17.25 15.50 -13.32
N GLN A 38 -18.23 15.91 -12.52
CA GLN A 38 -18.83 17.24 -12.63
C GLN A 38 -18.04 18.27 -11.83
N GLU A 39 -18.00 19.51 -12.32
CA GLU A 39 -17.31 20.62 -11.66
C GLU A 39 -17.98 21.04 -10.34
N THR A 40 -19.28 20.78 -10.20
CA THR A 40 -20.06 21.18 -9.02
C THR A 40 -20.67 19.97 -8.34
N ALA A 41 -20.79 20.05 -7.00
CA ALA A 41 -21.48 19.04 -6.23
C ALA A 41 -22.97 18.97 -6.64
N GLN A 42 -23.49 17.77 -6.76
CA GLN A 42 -24.88 17.50 -7.07
C GLN A 42 -25.70 17.50 -5.79
N VAL A 43 -26.89 18.12 -5.81
CA VAL A 43 -27.83 18.14 -4.71
C VAL A 43 -29.10 17.36 -5.06
N ASP A 44 -29.89 16.98 -4.06
CA ASP A 44 -31.14 16.20 -4.23
C ASP A 44 -30.96 14.86 -4.97
N VAL A 45 -29.75 14.30 -4.95
CA VAL A 45 -29.46 12.99 -5.53
C VAL A 45 -29.19 11.94 -4.45
N ALA A 46 -29.48 10.69 -4.78
CA ALA A 46 -29.10 9.51 -4.03
C ALA A 46 -28.16 8.65 -4.86
N VAL A 47 -27.20 8.01 -4.19
CA VAL A 47 -26.30 7.03 -4.82
C VAL A 47 -26.85 5.64 -4.53
N LEU A 48 -27.22 4.92 -5.60
CA LEU A 48 -27.68 3.54 -5.52
C LEU A 48 -26.49 2.59 -5.54
N VAL A 49 -26.45 1.70 -4.57
CA VAL A 49 -25.41 0.66 -4.44
C VAL A 49 -26.07 -0.71 -4.51
N GLU A 50 -25.59 -1.57 -5.40
CA GLU A 50 -25.97 -2.97 -5.54
C GLU A 50 -24.72 -3.84 -5.52
N ASP A 51 -24.71 -4.88 -4.72
CA ASP A 51 -23.64 -5.88 -4.66
C ASP A 51 -22.22 -5.23 -4.55
N ALA A 52 -22.09 -4.27 -3.65
CA ALA A 52 -20.86 -3.49 -3.41
C ALA A 52 -20.38 -2.65 -4.62
N ARG A 53 -21.28 -2.32 -5.57
CA ARG A 53 -21.00 -1.46 -6.71
C ARG A 53 -21.97 -0.29 -6.76
N ILE A 54 -21.49 0.87 -7.19
CA ILE A 54 -22.36 2.00 -7.51
C ILE A 54 -23.12 1.63 -8.80
N ALA A 55 -24.44 1.49 -8.67
CA ALA A 55 -25.30 1.15 -9.79
C ALA A 55 -25.69 2.40 -10.59
N SER A 56 -26.11 3.48 -9.90
CA SER A 56 -26.50 4.75 -10.53
C SER A 56 -26.60 5.89 -9.49
N LEU A 57 -26.70 7.11 -10.02
CA LEU A 57 -27.15 8.28 -9.31
C LEU A 57 -28.57 8.62 -9.80
N VAL A 58 -29.49 8.84 -8.87
CA VAL A 58 -30.89 9.17 -9.17
C VAL A 58 -31.35 10.34 -8.32
N ALA A 59 -32.42 11.02 -8.71
CA ALA A 59 -33.07 11.99 -7.82
C ALA A 59 -33.59 11.27 -6.56
N LYS A 60 -33.54 11.92 -5.39
CA LYS A 60 -34.03 11.31 -4.13
C LYS A 60 -35.50 10.91 -4.20
N SER A 61 -36.30 11.59 -5.05
CA SER A 61 -37.70 11.24 -5.35
C SER A 61 -37.86 9.93 -6.12
N ASP A 62 -36.85 9.52 -6.87
CA ASP A 62 -36.91 8.45 -7.86
C ASP A 62 -36.23 7.15 -7.40
N ILE A 63 -35.92 7.06 -6.08
CA ILE A 63 -35.32 5.84 -5.50
C ILE A 63 -36.31 4.66 -5.68
N PRO A 64 -35.90 3.60 -6.40
CA PRO A 64 -36.79 2.46 -6.63
C PRO A 64 -37.18 1.73 -5.34
N ALA A 65 -38.28 0.99 -5.38
CA ALA A 65 -38.65 0.11 -4.28
C ALA A 65 -37.59 -1.00 -4.08
N GLY A 66 -37.41 -1.43 -2.83
CA GLY A 66 -36.50 -2.53 -2.50
C GLY A 66 -35.07 -2.10 -2.17
N TYR A 67 -34.79 -0.79 -2.12
CA TYR A 67 -33.53 -0.25 -1.59
C TYR A 67 -33.70 0.12 -0.12
N GLU A 68 -32.74 -0.29 0.70
CA GLU A 68 -32.58 0.24 2.06
C GLU A 68 -32.07 1.69 1.98
N ARG A 69 -32.81 2.61 2.57
CA ARG A 69 -32.48 4.03 2.55
C ARG A 69 -31.58 4.37 3.73
N ILE A 70 -30.35 4.84 3.42
CA ILE A 70 -29.39 5.30 4.42
C ILE A 70 -29.36 6.82 4.37
N ASP A 71 -29.90 7.45 5.41
CA ASP A 71 -29.88 8.90 5.55
C ASP A 71 -28.49 9.38 5.97
N LEU A 72 -27.90 10.29 5.18
CA LEU A 72 -26.61 10.91 5.39
C LEU A 72 -26.75 12.43 5.44
N GLN A 73 -27.82 12.92 6.11
CA GLN A 73 -28.07 14.34 6.28
C GLN A 73 -26.87 15.05 6.93
N GLY A 74 -26.51 16.21 6.41
CA GLY A 74 -25.35 17.00 6.84
C GLY A 74 -24.03 16.53 6.24
N MET A 75 -24.03 15.47 5.41
CA MET A 75 -22.82 14.90 4.82
C MET A 75 -22.72 15.15 3.31
N THR A 76 -21.49 15.27 2.84
CA THR A 76 -21.16 15.23 1.43
C THR A 76 -20.56 13.86 1.10
N LEU A 77 -21.20 13.13 0.19
CA LEU A 77 -20.66 11.86 -0.31
C LEU A 77 -19.69 12.10 -1.45
N MET A 78 -18.53 11.47 -1.39
CA MET A 78 -17.49 11.56 -2.41
C MET A 78 -16.82 10.20 -2.62
N PRO A 79 -16.12 9.98 -3.76
CA PRO A 79 -15.29 8.80 -3.93
C PRO A 79 -14.27 8.66 -2.80
N GLY A 80 -13.93 7.43 -2.45
CA GLY A 80 -12.86 7.19 -1.50
C GLY A 80 -11.55 7.81 -1.96
N MET A 81 -10.82 8.42 -1.03
CA MET A 81 -9.57 9.11 -1.32
C MET A 81 -8.47 8.13 -1.73
N ILE A 82 -7.57 8.61 -2.61
CA ILE A 82 -6.40 7.87 -3.07
C ILE A 82 -5.15 8.59 -2.54
N ASN A 83 -4.35 7.91 -1.72
CA ASN A 83 -3.03 8.39 -1.37
C ASN A 83 -2.00 7.78 -2.34
N ALA A 84 -1.38 8.62 -3.14
CA ALA A 84 -0.51 8.20 -4.22
C ALA A 84 0.97 8.04 -3.81
N HIS A 85 1.33 8.29 -2.55
CA HIS A 85 2.69 8.16 -2.05
C HIS A 85 2.71 7.93 -0.54
N GLU A 86 2.93 6.70 -0.14
CA GLU A 86 3.00 6.30 1.27
C GLU A 86 4.05 5.23 1.55
N HIS A 87 4.40 5.12 2.85
CA HIS A 87 5.37 4.19 3.40
C HIS A 87 4.82 3.60 4.72
N PRO A 88 3.92 2.62 4.68
CA PRO A 88 3.20 2.16 5.86
C PRO A 88 4.07 1.46 6.93
N LEU A 89 5.27 1.03 6.56
CA LEU A 89 6.20 0.38 7.48
C LEU A 89 7.25 1.36 8.06
N LEU A 90 7.30 2.59 7.58
CA LEU A 90 8.12 3.68 8.14
C LEU A 90 7.32 4.43 9.21
N TYR A 91 7.23 3.89 10.40
CA TYR A 91 6.35 4.36 11.47
C TYR A 91 7.04 5.25 12.52
N ASP A 92 8.34 5.48 12.39
CA ASP A 92 9.18 6.21 13.34
C ASP A 92 9.95 7.32 12.63
N ASP A 93 10.09 8.48 13.26
CA ASP A 93 10.87 9.61 12.71
C ASP A 93 12.33 9.22 12.48
N ASN A 94 12.86 8.30 13.31
CA ASN A 94 14.18 7.70 13.14
C ASN A 94 14.06 6.28 12.55
N TYR A 95 13.42 6.17 11.40
CA TYR A 95 13.04 4.91 10.77
C TYR A 95 14.22 3.98 10.47
N GLN A 96 15.40 4.53 10.16
CA GLN A 96 16.59 3.70 9.89
C GLN A 96 17.08 2.98 11.16
N THR A 97 17.01 3.63 12.33
CA THR A 97 17.30 2.96 13.60
C THR A 97 16.19 1.96 13.95
N ALA A 98 14.93 2.33 13.76
CA ALA A 98 13.80 1.43 13.97
C ALA A 98 13.89 0.18 13.07
N HIS A 99 14.33 0.35 11.81
CA HIS A 99 14.59 -0.74 10.87
C HIS A 99 15.60 -1.77 11.43
N LEU A 100 16.66 -1.32 12.10
CA LEU A 100 17.67 -2.20 12.67
C LEU A 100 17.22 -2.92 13.94
N THR A 101 16.18 -2.46 14.60
CA THR A 101 15.71 -2.97 15.89
C THR A 101 14.37 -3.69 15.86
N ALA A 102 13.56 -3.44 14.83
CA ALA A 102 12.23 -4.04 14.65
C ALA A 102 12.26 -5.15 13.60
N SER A 103 11.62 -6.28 13.89
CA SER A 103 11.47 -7.33 12.90
C SER A 103 10.47 -6.94 11.80
N SER A 104 10.61 -7.51 10.60
CA SER A 104 9.66 -7.34 9.48
C SER A 104 8.22 -7.69 9.90
N ALA A 105 8.03 -8.78 10.64
CA ALA A 105 6.72 -9.15 11.16
C ALA A 105 6.12 -8.07 12.08
N TYR A 106 6.90 -7.48 12.96
CA TYR A 106 6.45 -6.38 13.82
C TYR A 106 6.04 -5.15 13.00
N LYS A 107 6.86 -4.76 12.03
CA LYS A 107 6.56 -3.65 11.11
C LYS A 107 5.28 -3.90 10.31
N ALA A 108 5.09 -5.11 9.79
CA ALA A 108 3.86 -5.48 9.08
C ALA A 108 2.60 -5.37 9.96
N LEU A 109 2.67 -5.80 11.24
CA LEU A 109 1.55 -5.65 12.18
C LEU A 109 1.23 -4.18 12.50
N LEU A 110 2.25 -3.33 12.62
CA LEU A 110 2.05 -1.88 12.76
C LEU A 110 1.45 -1.29 11.48
N GLY A 111 1.97 -1.67 10.32
CA GLY A 111 1.44 -1.27 9.01
C GLY A 111 -0.03 -1.66 8.84
N LEU A 112 -0.44 -2.86 9.30
CA LEU A 112 -1.84 -3.27 9.32
C LEU A 112 -2.71 -2.28 10.10
N ALA A 113 -2.29 -1.92 11.31
CA ALA A 113 -3.05 -0.97 12.14
C ALA A 113 -3.10 0.44 11.52
N VAL A 114 -2.02 0.89 10.87
CA VAL A 114 -1.95 2.17 10.16
C VAL A 114 -2.90 2.17 8.96
N MET A 115 -2.84 1.13 8.12
CA MET A 115 -3.69 1.01 6.92
C MET A 115 -5.18 0.95 7.26
N GLN A 116 -5.55 0.21 8.32
CA GLN A 116 -6.95 0.17 8.78
C GLN A 116 -7.41 1.54 9.30
N ARG A 117 -6.53 2.30 9.96
CA ARG A 117 -6.84 3.66 10.40
C ARG A 117 -7.03 4.60 9.21
N TRP A 118 -6.19 4.51 8.18
CA TRP A 118 -6.37 5.30 6.96
C TRP A 118 -7.68 4.99 6.26
N LEU A 119 -8.05 3.71 6.14
CA LEU A 119 -9.36 3.33 5.60
C LEU A 119 -10.51 3.96 6.40
N ALA A 120 -10.43 3.94 7.74
CA ALA A 120 -11.43 4.56 8.61
C ALA A 120 -11.55 6.08 8.42
N HIS A 121 -10.52 6.74 7.87
CA HIS A 121 -10.51 8.16 7.51
C HIS A 121 -10.81 8.41 6.03
N GLY A 122 -11.28 7.40 5.29
CA GLY A 122 -11.72 7.55 3.90
C GLY A 122 -10.64 7.33 2.83
N TRP A 123 -9.41 6.95 3.21
CA TRP A 123 -8.37 6.56 2.27
C TRP A 123 -8.60 5.11 1.81
N THR A 124 -9.21 4.94 0.65
CA THR A 124 -9.62 3.62 0.14
C THR A 124 -8.61 2.96 -0.78
N THR A 125 -7.64 3.74 -1.28
CA THR A 125 -6.55 3.24 -2.13
C THR A 125 -5.25 3.92 -1.72
N ILE A 126 -4.20 3.12 -1.58
CA ILE A 126 -2.86 3.57 -1.17
C ILE A 126 -1.85 3.07 -2.19
N ARG A 127 -1.01 3.98 -2.69
CA ARG A 127 0.16 3.60 -3.48
C ARG A 127 1.40 3.67 -2.60
N VAL A 128 1.97 2.51 -2.31
CA VAL A 128 3.22 2.39 -1.55
C VAL A 128 4.40 2.62 -2.50
N MET A 129 5.26 3.58 -2.14
CA MET A 129 6.44 3.94 -2.94
C MET A 129 7.74 3.37 -2.35
N GLY A 130 7.72 2.06 -2.06
CA GLY A 130 8.76 1.36 -1.34
C GLY A 130 8.67 1.58 0.17
N ASP A 131 9.19 0.67 0.93
CA ASP A 131 9.21 0.72 2.40
C ASP A 131 10.58 0.32 2.93
N GLY A 132 10.91 0.78 4.13
CA GLY A 132 12.08 0.37 4.89
C GLY A 132 11.89 -0.98 5.56
N ASP A 133 11.97 -2.04 4.78
CA ASP A 133 11.91 -3.41 5.26
C ASP A 133 12.93 -4.30 4.55
N VAL A 134 13.48 -5.28 5.26
CA VAL A 134 14.41 -6.27 4.70
C VAL A 134 13.68 -7.28 3.81
N PHE A 135 12.39 -7.47 4.07
CA PHE A 135 11.53 -8.43 3.42
C PHE A 135 10.33 -7.73 2.76
N TYR A 136 9.22 -8.38 2.62
CA TYR A 136 8.09 -7.94 1.81
C TYR A 136 6.82 -7.71 2.63
N GLY A 137 6.97 -7.11 3.84
CA GLY A 137 5.87 -6.90 4.76
C GLY A 137 4.70 -6.07 4.19
N ASN A 138 4.99 -5.08 3.33
CA ASN A 138 3.95 -4.31 2.65
C ASN A 138 3.23 -5.12 1.55
N GLN A 139 3.92 -6.05 0.88
CA GLN A 139 3.32 -6.97 -0.09
C GLN A 139 2.42 -8.00 0.62
N ASP A 140 2.82 -8.45 1.80
CA ASP A 140 1.97 -9.32 2.63
C ASP A 140 0.72 -8.57 3.10
N LEU A 141 0.80 -7.27 3.41
CA LEU A 141 -0.38 -6.43 3.69
C LEU A 141 -1.30 -6.31 2.48
N GLN A 142 -0.74 -6.05 1.29
CA GLN A 142 -1.51 -6.04 0.04
C GLN A 142 -2.26 -7.36 -0.16
N ARG A 143 -1.57 -8.46 0.06
CA ARG A 143 -2.11 -9.81 -0.10
C ARG A 143 -3.25 -10.09 0.88
N VAL A 144 -3.05 -9.88 2.18
CA VAL A 144 -4.09 -10.20 3.19
C VAL A 144 -5.34 -9.32 3.04
N PHE A 145 -5.21 -8.09 2.53
CA PHE A 145 -6.35 -7.25 2.21
C PHE A 145 -7.07 -7.71 0.93
N SER A 146 -6.32 -8.09 -0.12
CA SER A 146 -6.89 -8.58 -1.37
C SER A 146 -7.59 -9.93 -1.22
N GLU A 147 -7.09 -10.78 -0.34
CA GLU A 147 -7.70 -12.08 0.02
C GLU A 147 -8.87 -11.93 1.01
N GLY A 148 -9.12 -10.72 1.52
CA GLY A 148 -10.20 -10.47 2.49
C GLY A 148 -9.93 -11.04 3.89
N VAL A 149 -8.69 -11.40 4.22
CA VAL A 149 -8.30 -11.88 5.55
C VAL A 149 -8.47 -10.75 6.58
N PHE A 150 -8.11 -9.53 6.19
CA PHE A 150 -8.35 -8.32 6.95
C PHE A 150 -9.02 -7.27 6.08
N VAL A 151 -9.79 -6.39 6.72
CA VAL A 151 -10.35 -5.20 6.07
C VAL A 151 -9.27 -4.11 6.04
N GLY A 152 -9.00 -3.58 4.85
CA GLY A 152 -8.04 -2.52 4.62
C GLY A 152 -8.24 -1.81 3.28
N PRO A 153 -7.45 -0.78 2.97
CA PRO A 153 -7.50 -0.11 1.68
C PRO A 153 -6.95 -1.03 0.57
N ARG A 154 -7.28 -0.73 -0.68
CA ARG A 154 -6.58 -1.31 -1.82
C ARG A 154 -5.15 -0.80 -1.83
N ILE A 155 -4.17 -1.69 -1.96
CA ILE A 155 -2.76 -1.35 -2.08
C ILE A 155 -2.28 -1.60 -3.50
N THR A 156 -1.45 -0.70 -4.03
CA THR A 156 -0.59 -0.87 -5.21
C THR A 156 0.77 -0.27 -4.88
N GLY A 157 1.84 -0.67 -5.52
CA GLY A 157 3.13 -0.01 -5.30
C GLY A 157 4.36 -0.91 -5.41
N ALA A 158 5.48 -0.37 -4.94
CA ALA A 158 6.76 -1.05 -4.83
C ALA A 158 6.95 -1.62 -3.42
N ALA A 159 7.60 -2.77 -3.31
CA ALA A 159 7.95 -3.32 -2.01
C ALA A 159 9.09 -2.51 -1.38
N HIS A 160 10.22 -2.43 -2.07
CA HIS A 160 11.36 -1.62 -1.66
C HIS A 160 11.53 -0.41 -2.58
N TYR A 161 12.27 0.57 -2.11
CA TYR A 161 12.94 1.51 -2.99
C TYR A 161 14.32 0.96 -3.35
N ILE A 162 14.70 1.07 -4.62
CA ILE A 162 16.04 0.69 -5.09
C ILE A 162 16.96 1.90 -4.93
N SER A 163 18.11 1.69 -4.32
CA SER A 163 19.14 2.69 -4.05
C SER A 163 20.51 2.18 -4.46
N ILE A 164 21.48 3.08 -4.56
CA ILE A 164 22.88 2.73 -4.72
C ILE A 164 23.58 2.55 -3.37
N THR A 165 24.75 1.94 -3.37
CA THR A 165 25.66 1.95 -2.21
C THR A 165 25.89 3.40 -1.73
N GLY A 166 25.67 3.65 -0.46
CA GLY A 166 25.77 4.98 0.15
C GLY A 166 24.64 5.95 -0.15
N GLY A 167 23.61 5.53 -0.90
CA GLY A 167 22.42 6.32 -1.19
C GLY A 167 21.37 6.26 -0.07
N GLY A 168 20.21 6.88 -0.31
CA GLY A 168 19.16 7.08 0.70
C GLY A 168 18.52 5.81 1.24
N GLY A 169 18.65 4.68 0.55
CA GLY A 169 18.18 3.36 0.99
C GLY A 169 19.26 2.52 1.68
N ASP A 170 20.45 3.07 1.90
CA ASP A 170 21.54 2.41 2.60
C ASP A 170 21.69 2.93 4.03
N ILE A 171 22.38 2.19 4.88
CA ILE A 171 22.64 2.59 6.27
C ILE A 171 24.05 3.20 6.34
N ASN A 172 24.13 4.52 6.35
CA ASN A 172 25.36 5.28 6.16
C ASN A 172 26.05 5.73 7.48
N TYR A 173 25.54 5.35 8.65
CA TYR A 173 26.05 5.80 9.95
C TYR A 173 26.75 4.71 10.78
N GLY A 174 26.86 3.51 10.21
CA GLY A 174 27.61 2.42 10.84
C GLY A 174 29.12 2.53 10.64
N SER A 175 29.89 1.88 11.51
CA SER A 175 31.34 1.73 11.31
C SER A 175 31.61 0.77 10.13
N PRO A 176 32.69 0.97 9.35
CA PRO A 176 33.01 0.11 8.21
C PRO A 176 33.25 -1.37 8.57
N GLU A 177 33.51 -1.67 9.83
CA GLU A 177 33.66 -3.05 10.33
C GLU A 177 32.33 -3.74 10.60
N GLN A 178 31.22 -3.01 10.58
CA GLN A 178 29.88 -3.55 10.82
C GLN A 178 29.20 -3.90 9.51
N THR A 179 28.47 -5.00 9.49
CA THR A 179 27.53 -5.32 8.40
C THR A 179 26.14 -4.94 8.87
N LEU A 180 25.61 -3.85 8.35
CA LEU A 180 24.23 -3.41 8.56
C LEU A 180 23.40 -3.80 7.34
N ILE A 181 22.14 -4.16 7.60
CA ILE A 181 21.22 -4.49 6.53
C ILE A 181 20.57 -3.18 6.08
N ALA A 182 20.68 -2.87 4.81
CA ALA A 182 20.06 -1.70 4.20
C ALA A 182 18.52 -1.73 4.36
N ASP A 183 17.90 -0.58 4.44
CA ASP A 183 16.45 -0.47 4.49
C ASP A 183 15.80 -0.45 3.09
N GLY A 184 16.58 -0.16 2.05
CA GLY A 184 16.22 -0.32 0.65
C GLY A 184 16.92 -1.51 -0.02
N LEU A 185 16.62 -1.73 -1.28
CA LEU A 185 17.29 -2.73 -2.11
C LEU A 185 18.49 -2.05 -2.81
N ILE A 186 19.70 -2.43 -2.42
CA ILE A 186 20.93 -1.81 -2.97
C ILE A 186 21.32 -2.49 -4.27
N ALA A 187 21.58 -1.68 -5.31
CA ALA A 187 21.98 -2.14 -6.63
C ALA A 187 22.85 -1.10 -7.33
N ASP A 188 24.08 -1.50 -7.67
CA ASP A 188 25.06 -0.70 -8.39
C ASP A 188 25.28 -1.27 -9.80
N GLY A 189 25.15 -0.40 -10.78
CA GLY A 189 25.32 -0.74 -12.20
C GLY A 189 24.10 -1.46 -12.82
N PRO A 190 24.00 -1.45 -14.16
CA PRO A 190 22.83 -1.94 -14.89
C PRO A 190 22.48 -3.41 -14.63
N ILE A 191 23.47 -4.25 -14.34
CA ILE A 191 23.25 -5.69 -14.10
C ILE A 191 22.54 -5.93 -12.77
N GLU A 192 22.98 -5.23 -11.71
CA GLU A 192 22.36 -5.37 -10.39
C GLU A 192 20.98 -4.74 -10.35
N ILE A 193 20.80 -3.59 -11.00
CA ILE A 193 19.49 -2.94 -11.16
C ILE A 193 18.50 -3.88 -11.85
N ARG A 194 18.90 -4.52 -12.95
CA ARG A 194 18.06 -5.54 -13.62
C ARG A 194 17.67 -6.66 -12.68
N LYS A 195 18.61 -7.17 -11.89
CA LYS A 195 18.36 -8.21 -10.90
C LYS A 195 17.41 -7.73 -9.81
N ALA A 196 17.61 -6.51 -9.29
CA ALA A 196 16.77 -5.90 -8.27
C ALA A 196 15.32 -5.79 -8.76
N ILE A 197 15.10 -5.26 -9.96
CA ILE A 197 13.77 -5.12 -10.56
C ILE A 197 13.06 -6.47 -10.70
N ARG A 198 13.77 -7.49 -11.20
CA ARG A 198 13.20 -8.86 -11.30
C ARG A 198 12.86 -9.44 -9.94
N THR A 199 13.63 -9.11 -8.92
CA THR A 199 13.39 -9.54 -7.55
C THR A 199 12.14 -8.86 -6.99
N GLU A 200 11.98 -7.56 -7.19
CA GLU A 200 10.79 -6.81 -6.80
C GLU A 200 9.53 -7.38 -7.47
N ILE A 201 9.56 -7.57 -8.77
CA ILE A 201 8.43 -8.13 -9.53
C ILE A 201 8.11 -9.57 -9.09
N LYS A 202 9.13 -10.38 -8.85
CA LYS A 202 8.96 -11.76 -8.34
C LYS A 202 8.14 -11.81 -7.05
N TYR A 203 8.33 -10.83 -6.17
CA TYR A 203 7.67 -10.79 -4.87
C TYR A 203 6.42 -9.90 -4.83
N GLY A 204 5.94 -9.45 -5.99
CA GLY A 204 4.62 -8.86 -6.14
C GLY A 204 4.58 -7.33 -6.28
N SER A 205 5.74 -6.67 -6.39
CA SER A 205 5.76 -5.23 -6.71
C SER A 205 5.13 -4.98 -8.07
N ASP A 206 4.14 -4.12 -8.11
CA ASP A 206 3.45 -3.66 -9.32
C ASP A 206 3.90 -2.25 -9.75
N TRP A 207 4.87 -1.69 -9.02
CA TRP A 207 5.66 -0.50 -9.33
C TRP A 207 7.13 -0.77 -9.01
N ILE A 208 8.03 -0.07 -9.72
CA ILE A 208 9.44 0.03 -9.33
C ILE A 208 9.68 1.42 -8.78
N LYS A 209 10.34 1.53 -7.63
CA LYS A 209 10.71 2.79 -7.02
C LYS A 209 12.22 2.94 -6.98
N LEU A 210 12.73 4.06 -7.50
CA LEU A 210 14.14 4.42 -7.47
C LEU A 210 14.36 5.65 -6.59
N LEU A 211 15.45 5.71 -5.85
CA LEU A 211 15.95 6.91 -5.19
C LEU A 211 16.97 7.58 -6.10
N VAL A 212 16.50 8.38 -7.06
CA VAL A 212 17.34 8.99 -8.12
C VAL A 212 18.22 10.11 -7.57
N THR A 213 17.74 10.81 -6.55
CA THR A 213 18.56 11.75 -5.77
C THR A 213 18.54 11.36 -4.30
N GLY A 214 19.42 11.96 -3.51
CA GLY A 214 19.48 11.76 -2.08
C GLY A 214 18.17 12.09 -1.36
N ALA A 215 17.95 11.47 -0.22
CA ALA A 215 16.75 11.59 0.59
C ALA A 215 17.00 12.46 1.84
N PHE A 216 16.05 13.36 2.16
CA PHE A 216 16.19 14.29 3.30
C PHE A 216 16.26 13.60 4.67
N HIS A 217 15.65 12.44 4.79
CA HIS A 217 15.55 11.72 6.07
C HIS A 217 16.62 10.64 6.26
N SER A 218 17.43 10.38 5.23
CA SER A 218 18.51 9.38 5.32
C SER A 218 19.80 10.02 5.83
N VAL A 219 20.38 9.40 6.84
CA VAL A 219 21.63 9.91 7.42
C VAL A 219 22.77 9.78 6.41
N GLY A 220 23.52 10.88 6.20
CA GLY A 220 24.69 10.90 5.33
C GLY A 220 24.36 11.03 3.84
N ASP A 221 23.09 11.16 3.46
CA ASP A 221 22.67 11.36 2.08
C ASP A 221 22.31 12.84 1.82
N ASP A 222 22.78 13.39 0.71
CA ASP A 222 22.50 14.79 0.33
C ASP A 222 21.44 14.79 -0.80
N PRO A 223 20.28 15.44 -0.59
CA PRO A 223 19.20 15.52 -1.60
C PRO A 223 19.63 16.09 -2.95
N ARG A 224 20.77 16.76 -3.01
CA ARG A 224 21.33 17.33 -4.24
C ARG A 224 22.17 16.33 -5.05
N ASN A 225 22.60 15.23 -4.42
CA ASN A 225 23.39 14.22 -5.11
C ASN A 225 22.52 13.39 -6.05
N VAL A 226 22.98 13.20 -7.28
CA VAL A 226 22.38 12.25 -8.23
C VAL A 226 22.96 10.87 -7.94
N ALA A 227 22.10 9.91 -7.64
CA ALA A 227 22.51 8.58 -7.23
C ALA A 227 22.87 7.68 -8.44
N PHE A 228 21.99 7.65 -9.44
CA PHE A 228 22.15 6.74 -10.58
C PHE A 228 22.75 7.43 -11.79
N SER A 229 23.59 6.71 -12.51
CA SER A 229 24.06 7.12 -13.85
C SER A 229 22.93 7.01 -14.89
N PRO A 230 23.06 7.68 -16.05
CA PRO A 230 22.10 7.56 -17.15
C PRO A 230 21.89 6.11 -17.63
N ASP A 231 22.94 5.30 -17.67
CA ASP A 231 22.86 3.90 -18.11
C ASP A 231 22.09 3.03 -17.12
N GLU A 232 22.21 3.29 -15.82
CA GLU A 232 21.45 2.63 -14.77
C GLU A 232 19.96 2.96 -14.85
N LEU A 233 19.63 4.24 -15.04
CA LEU A 233 18.24 4.68 -15.22
C LEU A 233 17.62 4.10 -16.50
N ALA A 234 18.39 4.09 -17.60
CA ALA A 234 17.93 3.50 -18.86
C ALA A 234 17.65 1.99 -18.71
N GLU A 235 18.52 1.24 -18.02
CA GLU A 235 18.28 -0.17 -17.74
C GLU A 235 17.06 -0.37 -16.84
N ALA A 236 16.90 0.46 -15.81
CA ALA A 236 15.76 0.36 -14.91
C ALA A 236 14.42 0.51 -15.67
N VAL A 237 14.30 1.53 -16.50
CA VAL A 237 13.10 1.75 -17.32
C VAL A 237 12.90 0.62 -18.33
N ALA A 238 13.98 0.18 -19.02
CA ALA A 238 13.89 -0.87 -20.02
C ALA A 238 13.46 -2.22 -19.43
N GLU A 239 14.02 -2.59 -18.27
CA GLU A 239 13.67 -3.85 -17.63
C GLU A 239 12.25 -3.83 -17.06
N ALA A 240 11.85 -2.76 -16.38
CA ALA A 240 10.48 -2.60 -15.87
C ALA A 240 9.44 -2.64 -17.00
N ALA A 241 9.73 -1.98 -18.13
CA ALA A 241 8.86 -1.98 -19.31
C ALA A 241 8.65 -3.37 -19.91
N ARG A 242 9.66 -4.26 -19.88
CA ARG A 242 9.51 -5.66 -20.34
C ARG A 242 8.46 -6.44 -19.56
N HIS A 243 8.19 -6.01 -18.33
CA HIS A 243 7.23 -6.62 -17.43
C HIS A 243 5.94 -5.80 -17.31
N ASN A 244 5.78 -4.71 -18.09
CA ASN A 244 4.67 -3.76 -18.01
C ASN A 244 4.49 -3.14 -16.61
N VAL A 245 5.59 -2.93 -15.89
CA VAL A 245 5.62 -2.33 -14.57
C VAL A 245 6.13 -0.89 -14.69
N PRO A 246 5.40 0.11 -14.16
CA PRO A 246 5.82 1.51 -14.19
C PRO A 246 6.95 1.77 -13.20
N VAL A 247 7.75 2.81 -13.50
CA VAL A 247 8.84 3.29 -12.64
C VAL A 247 8.43 4.63 -12.02
N ALA A 248 8.68 4.77 -10.72
CA ALA A 248 8.56 6.01 -9.98
C ALA A 248 9.92 6.43 -9.42
N ALA A 249 10.22 7.71 -9.47
CA ALA A 249 11.47 8.29 -9.02
C ALA A 249 11.26 9.20 -7.79
N HIS A 250 12.16 9.09 -6.81
CA HIS A 250 12.42 10.14 -5.85
C HIS A 250 13.47 11.06 -6.45
N ALA A 251 13.15 12.30 -6.70
CA ALA A 251 14.04 13.26 -7.33
C ALA A 251 13.79 14.67 -6.79
N HIS A 252 14.79 15.27 -6.16
CA HIS A 252 14.74 16.63 -5.61
C HIS A 252 15.70 17.57 -6.34
N ALA A 253 16.87 17.08 -6.74
CA ALA A 253 17.83 17.90 -7.47
C ALA A 253 17.44 18.03 -8.94
N THR A 254 17.73 19.21 -9.52
CA THR A 254 17.41 19.50 -10.92
C THR A 254 18.04 18.49 -11.87
N GLU A 255 19.25 18.04 -11.56
CA GLU A 255 20.00 17.06 -12.35
C GLU A 255 19.40 15.65 -12.30
N GLY A 256 18.55 15.36 -11.28
CA GLY A 256 17.85 14.07 -11.15
C GLY A 256 16.43 14.07 -11.72
N ILE A 257 15.92 15.26 -12.10
CA ILE A 257 14.60 15.46 -12.68
C ILE A 257 14.70 15.44 -14.21
#